data_b51a95123095daed50924d7b5056219e
#
_entry.id   b51a95123095daed50924d7b5056219e
#
_cell.length_a   1.000
_cell.length_b   1.000
_cell.length_c   1.000
_cell.angle_alpha   90.00
_cell.angle_beta   90.00
_cell.angle_gamma   90.00
#
_symmetry.space_group_name_H-M   'P 1'
#
loop_
_entity.id
_entity.type
_entity.pdbx_description
1 polymer ?
#
loop_
_entity_poly.entity_id
_entity_poly.type
_entity_poly.pdbx_seq_one_letter_code
_entity_poly.pdbx_strand_id
1 'polypeptide(L)'
;VKAEGKNMECVIKHFSELSRDELFEIYKLRVAVFVVEQQSPYPEVDDADPVAYHIWFKDQEGILAYARVLPAHTVCETVSIGRIIAVKRRCGLGTKIVAEAIRVAEEMFGAETITITAQTYAKEFYEKSGFVQCSEEYLDAGVPHIKMIRKRK
;
A
#
# COMPACT_ATOMS: atom_id res chain seq x y z
N VAL A 1 1.85 18.10 1.29
CA VAL A 1 1.75 17.88 -0.15
C VAL A 1 0.49 18.55 -0.69
N LYS A 2 0.62 19.27 -1.76
CA LYS A 2 -0.52 19.88 -2.45
C LYS A 2 -0.80 19.13 -3.73
N ALA A 3 -2.06 18.80 -3.97
CA ALA A 3 -2.52 18.25 -5.24
C ALA A 3 -3.60 19.17 -5.79
N GLU A 4 -3.39 19.68 -7.00
CA GLU A 4 -4.39 20.42 -7.76
C GLU A 4 -5.05 21.57 -7.02
N GLY A 5 -4.24 22.41 -6.35
CA GLY A 5 -4.74 23.58 -5.64
C GLY A 5 -5.45 23.29 -4.34
N LYS A 6 -5.56 22.01 -3.95
CA LYS A 6 -6.14 21.63 -2.66
C LYS A 6 -5.03 21.26 -1.69
N ASN A 7 -5.23 21.56 -0.43
CA ASN A 7 -4.30 21.17 0.61
C ASN A 7 -4.47 19.67 0.87
N MET A 8 -3.48 18.91 0.45
CA MET A 8 -3.41 17.48 0.72
C MET A 8 -2.20 17.25 1.63
N GLU A 9 -2.42 16.53 2.69
CA GLU A 9 -1.40 16.22 3.66
C GLU A 9 -0.95 14.77 3.50
N CYS A 10 0.37 14.53 3.52
CA CYS A 10 0.93 13.18 3.54
C CYS A 10 1.30 12.85 4.99
N VAL A 11 0.72 11.78 5.52
CA VAL A 11 1.00 11.31 6.88
C VAL A 11 1.70 9.96 6.81
N ILE A 12 2.81 9.85 7.54
CA ILE A 12 3.61 8.62 7.61
C ILE A 12 3.82 8.31 9.09
N LYS A 13 3.26 7.20 9.56
CA LYS A 13 3.38 6.82 10.97
C LYS A 13 3.58 5.31 11.11
N HIS A 14 4.46 4.93 12.02
CA HIS A 14 4.50 3.56 12.49
C HIS A 14 3.21 3.29 13.28
N PHE A 15 2.76 2.04 13.31
CA PHE A 15 1.53 1.66 14.03
C PHE A 15 1.50 2.21 15.46
N SER A 16 2.65 2.16 16.15
CA SER A 16 2.76 2.63 17.54
C SER A 16 2.48 4.12 17.71
N GLU A 17 2.54 4.89 16.63
CA GLU A 17 2.32 6.34 16.64
C GLU A 17 0.89 6.73 16.24
N LEU A 18 0.09 5.77 15.77
CA LEU A 18 -1.27 6.05 15.34
C LEU A 18 -2.19 6.39 16.52
N SER A 19 -3.01 7.41 16.35
CA SER A 19 -4.10 7.64 17.28
C SER A 19 -5.23 6.64 17.02
N ARG A 20 -6.12 6.50 17.98
CA ARG A 20 -7.30 5.65 17.82
C ARG A 20 -8.15 6.08 16.62
N ASP A 21 -8.31 7.39 16.45
CA ASP A 21 -9.10 7.93 15.34
C ASP A 21 -8.44 7.65 14.00
N GLU A 22 -7.11 7.80 13.91
CA GLU A 22 -6.37 7.48 12.69
C GLU A 22 -6.51 6.00 12.35
N LEU A 23 -6.36 5.13 13.32
CA LEU A 23 -6.50 3.69 13.13
C LEU A 23 -7.91 3.32 12.67
N PHE A 24 -8.92 3.94 13.28
CA PHE A 24 -10.31 3.73 12.91
C PHE A 24 -10.55 4.12 11.45
N GLU A 25 -10.09 5.29 11.03
CA GLU A 25 -10.28 5.77 9.66
C GLU A 25 -9.55 4.88 8.64
N ILE A 26 -8.34 4.43 8.96
CA ILE A 26 -7.58 3.51 8.12
C ILE A 26 -8.32 2.19 7.95
N TYR A 27 -8.75 1.58 9.04
CA TYR A 27 -9.42 0.27 8.97
C TYR A 27 -10.77 0.36 8.30
N LYS A 28 -11.52 1.43 8.55
CA LYS A 28 -12.80 1.66 7.89
C LYS A 28 -12.63 1.72 6.36
N LEU A 29 -11.63 2.45 5.88
CA LEU A 29 -11.33 2.55 4.46
C LEU A 29 -10.91 1.20 3.87
N ARG A 30 -10.00 0.50 4.54
CA ARG A 30 -9.47 -0.78 4.06
C ARG A 30 -10.57 -1.84 3.97
N VAL A 31 -11.42 -1.92 4.97
CA VAL A 31 -12.53 -2.88 4.95
C VAL A 31 -13.51 -2.53 3.83
N ALA A 32 -13.83 -1.25 3.66
CA ALA A 32 -14.74 -0.81 2.59
C ALA A 32 -14.23 -1.19 1.21
N VAL A 33 -12.93 -1.04 0.96
CA VAL A 33 -12.34 -1.32 -0.35
C VAL A 33 -12.07 -2.82 -0.55
N PHE A 34 -11.35 -3.44 0.38
CA PHE A 34 -10.85 -4.80 0.16
C PHE A 34 -11.85 -5.90 0.50
N VAL A 35 -12.76 -5.64 1.41
CA VAL A 35 -13.75 -6.65 1.82
C VAL A 35 -15.09 -6.38 1.15
N VAL A 36 -15.65 -5.19 1.35
CA VAL A 36 -17.00 -4.89 0.87
C VAL A 36 -17.04 -4.66 -0.63
N GLU A 37 -16.24 -3.72 -1.14
CA GLU A 37 -16.23 -3.38 -2.56
C GLU A 37 -15.77 -4.55 -3.44
N GLN A 38 -14.73 -5.26 -3.01
CA GLN A 38 -14.20 -6.41 -3.76
C GLN A 38 -14.94 -7.72 -3.46
N GLN A 39 -15.92 -7.68 -2.54
CA GLN A 39 -16.71 -8.85 -2.16
C GLN A 39 -15.83 -10.04 -1.77
N SER A 40 -14.78 -9.78 -1.00
CA SER A 40 -13.79 -10.78 -0.64
C SER A 40 -13.71 -10.93 0.89
N PRO A 41 -14.41 -11.91 1.48
CA PRO A 41 -14.34 -12.13 2.93
C PRO A 41 -13.01 -12.80 3.28
N TYR A 42 -12.08 -12.03 3.80
CA TYR A 42 -10.79 -12.53 4.26
C TYR A 42 -10.30 -11.65 5.42
N PRO A 43 -9.30 -12.10 6.19
CA PRO A 43 -8.81 -11.32 7.33
C PRO A 43 -7.99 -10.12 6.87
N GLU A 44 -8.69 -9.02 6.58
CA GLU A 44 -8.08 -7.79 6.06
C GLU A 44 -7.18 -7.12 7.09
N VAL A 45 -7.60 -7.08 8.36
CA VAL A 45 -6.79 -6.64 9.49
C VAL A 45 -6.03 -7.86 9.98
N ASP A 46 -4.71 -7.79 10.01
CA ASP A 46 -3.87 -8.94 10.32
C ASP A 46 -2.72 -8.58 11.27
N ASP A 47 -1.93 -9.58 11.64
CA ASP A 47 -0.82 -9.42 12.58
C ASP A 47 0.35 -8.62 12.00
N ALA A 48 0.34 -8.29 10.72
CA ALA A 48 1.36 -7.44 10.11
C ALA A 48 1.10 -5.96 10.40
N ASP A 49 -0.13 -5.57 10.70
CA ASP A 49 -0.45 -4.16 10.94
C ASP A 49 0.33 -3.54 12.11
N PRO A 50 0.51 -4.23 13.26
CA PRO A 50 1.26 -3.64 14.38
C PRO A 50 2.73 -3.33 14.11
N VAL A 51 3.35 -3.97 13.12
CA VAL A 51 4.77 -3.72 12.79
C VAL A 51 4.96 -2.86 11.55
N ALA A 52 3.88 -2.39 10.95
CA ALA A 52 3.89 -1.66 9.70
C ALA A 52 4.08 -0.16 9.90
N TYR A 53 4.64 0.49 8.87
CA TYR A 53 4.43 1.91 8.65
C TYR A 53 3.16 2.07 7.81
N HIS A 54 2.31 2.99 8.24
CA HIS A 54 1.08 3.34 7.54
C HIS A 54 1.27 4.71 6.91
N ILE A 55 0.93 4.82 5.63
CA ILE A 55 1.12 6.02 4.83
C ILE A 55 -0.22 6.37 4.21
N TRP A 56 -0.62 7.61 4.36
CA TRP A 56 -1.86 8.05 3.71
C TRP A 56 -1.80 9.52 3.35
N PHE A 57 -2.53 9.84 2.30
CA PHE A 57 -2.81 11.22 1.93
C PHE A 57 -4.21 11.53 2.38
N LYS A 58 -4.38 12.69 2.96
CA LYS A 58 -5.70 13.13 3.41
C LYS A 58 -5.92 14.60 3.10
N ASP A 59 -7.19 14.97 2.99
CA ASP A 59 -7.64 16.35 2.96
C ASP A 59 -8.75 16.51 4.01
N GLN A 60 -9.53 17.59 3.90
CA GLN A 60 -10.60 17.87 4.86
C GLN A 60 -11.72 16.84 4.83
N GLU A 61 -11.87 16.12 3.71
CA GLU A 61 -12.94 15.14 3.55
C GLU A 61 -12.55 13.72 3.95
N GLY A 62 -11.27 13.47 4.18
CA GLY A 62 -10.79 12.17 4.64
C GLY A 62 -9.58 11.65 3.87
N ILE A 63 -9.38 10.34 3.92
CA ILE A 63 -8.24 9.68 3.30
C ILE A 63 -8.46 9.56 1.79
N LEU A 64 -7.46 9.98 1.02
CA LEU A 64 -7.48 9.95 -0.45
C LEU A 64 -6.69 8.79 -1.02
N ALA A 65 -5.66 8.35 -0.35
CA ALA A 65 -4.83 7.22 -0.77
C ALA A 65 -4.15 6.63 0.45
N TYR A 66 -3.81 5.34 0.37
CA TYR A 66 -3.21 4.63 1.51
C TYR A 66 -2.28 3.53 1.02
N ALA A 67 -1.26 3.23 1.81
CA ALA A 67 -0.41 2.06 1.65
C ALA A 67 0.17 1.67 3.00
N ARG A 68 0.50 0.37 3.16
CA ARG A 68 1.30 -0.05 4.32
C ARG A 68 2.62 -0.63 3.85
N VAL A 69 3.67 -0.40 4.65
CA VAL A 69 5.01 -0.91 4.38
C VAL A 69 5.40 -1.81 5.54
N LEU A 70 5.80 -3.02 5.22
CA LEU A 70 6.12 -4.06 6.20
C LEU A 70 7.63 -4.33 6.22
N PRO A 71 8.20 -4.58 7.40
CA PRO A 71 9.60 -4.99 7.48
C PRO A 71 9.81 -6.36 6.84
N ALA A 72 11.07 -6.68 6.55
CA ALA A 72 11.44 -8.00 6.07
C ALA A 72 11.00 -9.09 7.06
N HIS A 73 10.76 -10.28 6.55
CA HIS A 73 10.36 -11.45 7.33
C HIS A 73 9.01 -11.30 8.05
N THR A 74 8.10 -10.53 7.46
CA THR A 74 6.73 -10.38 7.97
C THR A 74 5.77 -11.23 7.14
N VAL A 75 5.49 -10.82 5.90
CA VAL A 75 4.65 -11.61 4.99
C VAL A 75 5.50 -12.32 3.93
N CYS A 76 6.71 -11.86 3.71
CA CYS A 76 7.71 -12.49 2.84
C CYS A 76 9.10 -12.13 3.36
N GLU A 77 10.15 -12.66 2.73
CA GLU A 77 11.52 -12.46 3.21
C GLU A 77 12.01 -11.03 3.10
N THR A 78 11.52 -10.29 2.14
CA THR A 78 11.93 -8.90 1.92
C THR A 78 10.96 -7.92 2.56
N VAL A 79 11.35 -6.65 2.58
CA VAL A 79 10.43 -5.55 2.84
C VAL A 79 9.32 -5.60 1.78
N SER A 80 8.10 -5.35 2.18
CA SER A 80 6.96 -5.42 1.25
C SER A 80 6.06 -4.21 1.40
N ILE A 81 5.32 -3.92 0.35
CA ILE A 81 4.31 -2.86 0.30
C ILE A 81 2.99 -3.53 -0.06
N GLY A 82 1.93 -3.17 0.62
CA GLY A 82 0.62 -3.71 0.34
C GLY A 82 -0.52 -2.80 0.76
N ARG A 83 -1.74 -3.30 0.61
CA ARG A 83 -2.98 -2.58 0.93
C ARG A 83 -3.04 -1.21 0.27
N ILE A 84 -2.60 -1.13 -0.98
CA ILE A 84 -2.52 0.13 -1.74
C ILE A 84 -3.93 0.53 -2.20
N ILE A 85 -4.34 1.74 -1.84
CA ILE A 85 -5.65 2.29 -2.18
C ILE A 85 -5.48 3.69 -2.77
N ALA A 86 -6.20 3.98 -3.84
CA ALA A 86 -6.41 5.35 -4.31
C ALA A 86 -7.93 5.54 -4.44
N VAL A 87 -8.49 6.43 -3.63
CA VAL A 87 -9.93 6.63 -3.55
C VAL A 87 -10.48 7.24 -4.84
N LYS A 88 -9.75 8.22 -5.38
CA LYS A 88 -10.09 8.78 -6.70
C LYS A 88 -9.13 8.21 -7.72
N ARG A 89 -9.66 7.50 -8.69
CA ARG A 89 -8.86 6.92 -9.76
C ARG A 89 -8.47 7.99 -10.79
N ARG A 90 -7.35 7.79 -11.47
CA ARG A 90 -6.85 8.61 -12.57
C ARG A 90 -6.45 10.03 -12.18
N CYS A 91 -6.21 10.28 -10.91
CA CYS A 91 -5.66 11.55 -10.43
C CYS A 91 -4.18 11.46 -10.09
N GLY A 92 -3.52 10.35 -10.41
CA GLY A 92 -2.11 10.13 -10.11
C GLY A 92 -1.84 9.84 -8.64
N LEU A 93 -2.85 9.70 -7.80
CA LEU A 93 -2.65 9.44 -6.38
C LEU A 93 -2.06 8.06 -6.11
N GLY A 94 -2.44 7.06 -6.92
CA GLY A 94 -1.86 5.72 -6.80
C GLY A 94 -0.35 5.73 -7.03
N THR A 95 0.11 6.40 -8.06
CA THR A 95 1.54 6.54 -8.35
C THR A 95 2.26 7.27 -7.22
N LYS A 96 1.65 8.32 -6.69
CA LYS A 96 2.24 9.12 -5.62
C LYS A 96 2.33 8.34 -4.30
N ILE A 97 1.31 7.58 -3.95
CA ILE A 97 1.35 6.80 -2.70
C ILE A 97 2.36 5.65 -2.81
N VAL A 98 2.48 5.03 -3.98
CA VAL A 98 3.50 3.99 -4.22
C VAL A 98 4.90 4.59 -4.09
N ALA A 99 5.14 5.79 -4.66
CA ALA A 99 6.43 6.46 -4.54
C ALA A 99 6.79 6.75 -3.08
N GLU A 100 5.83 7.22 -2.28
CA GLU A 100 6.05 7.46 -0.86
C GLU A 100 6.32 6.15 -0.11
N ALA A 101 5.60 5.08 -0.44
CA ALA A 101 5.81 3.78 0.18
C ALA A 101 7.22 3.23 -0.12
N ILE A 102 7.69 3.38 -1.36
CA ILE A 102 9.05 3.00 -1.75
C ILE A 102 10.07 3.79 -0.92
N ARG A 103 9.88 5.10 -0.80
CA ARG A 103 10.77 5.94 0.00
C ARG A 103 10.82 5.50 1.45
N VAL A 104 9.69 5.23 2.06
CA VAL A 104 9.61 4.73 3.44
C VAL A 104 10.31 3.38 3.58
N ALA A 105 10.08 2.47 2.64
CA ALA A 105 10.73 1.16 2.64
C ALA A 105 12.26 1.29 2.64
N GLU A 106 12.77 2.20 1.83
CA GLU A 106 14.22 2.42 1.74
C GLU A 106 14.79 3.15 2.95
N GLU A 107 14.12 4.20 3.41
CA GLU A 107 14.61 5.03 4.51
C GLU A 107 14.42 4.41 5.89
N MET A 108 13.27 3.78 6.13
CA MET A 108 12.94 3.25 7.45
C MET A 108 13.40 1.81 7.66
N PHE A 109 13.42 1.02 6.61
CA PHE A 109 13.79 -0.39 6.69
C PHE A 109 15.07 -0.73 5.92
N GLY A 110 15.70 0.25 5.26
CA GLY A 110 16.92 0.02 4.49
C GLY A 110 16.73 -0.96 3.34
N ALA A 111 15.55 -0.98 2.72
CA ALA A 111 15.22 -2.00 1.74
C ALA A 111 16.10 -1.93 0.50
N GLU A 112 16.76 -3.05 0.18
CA GLU A 112 17.47 -3.22 -1.10
C GLU A 112 16.52 -3.82 -2.14
N THR A 113 15.59 -4.66 -1.71
CA THR A 113 14.57 -5.26 -2.55
C THR A 113 13.22 -5.09 -1.87
N ILE A 114 12.22 -4.68 -2.65
CA ILE A 114 10.85 -4.53 -2.18
C ILE A 114 9.98 -5.48 -2.98
N THR A 115 9.14 -6.26 -2.30
CA THR A 115 8.22 -7.19 -2.92
C THR A 115 6.80 -6.68 -2.80
N ILE A 116 6.03 -6.85 -3.86
CA ILE A 116 4.58 -6.63 -3.85
C ILE A 116 3.88 -7.85 -4.41
N THR A 117 2.64 -8.04 -3.97
CA THR A 117 1.74 -9.01 -4.55
C THR A 117 0.65 -8.20 -5.26
N ALA A 118 0.64 -8.26 -6.58
CA ALA A 118 -0.22 -7.41 -7.40
C ALA A 118 -1.26 -8.25 -8.12
N GLN A 119 -2.49 -7.73 -8.22
CA GLN A 119 -3.44 -8.29 -9.15
C GLN A 119 -2.87 -8.14 -10.56
N THR A 120 -2.99 -9.19 -11.36
CA THR A 120 -2.31 -9.26 -12.66
C THR A 120 -2.65 -8.08 -13.57
N TYR A 121 -3.89 -7.58 -13.52
CA TYR A 121 -4.29 -6.46 -14.36
C TYR A 121 -3.55 -5.16 -14.02
N ALA A 122 -2.95 -5.05 -12.83
CA ALA A 122 -2.24 -3.86 -12.38
C ALA A 122 -0.73 -3.90 -12.69
N LYS A 123 -0.26 -4.92 -13.39
CA LYS A 123 1.16 -5.13 -13.69
C LYS A 123 1.81 -3.88 -14.28
N GLU A 124 1.22 -3.32 -15.33
CA GLU A 124 1.80 -2.16 -16.02
C GLU A 124 1.89 -0.94 -15.09
N PHE A 125 0.92 -0.77 -14.22
CA PHE A 125 0.92 0.32 -13.24
C PHE A 125 2.16 0.22 -12.34
N TYR A 126 2.46 -0.97 -11.83
CA TYR A 126 3.62 -1.15 -10.96
C TYR A 126 4.95 -1.15 -11.72
N GLU A 127 4.95 -1.57 -12.98
CA GLU A 127 6.16 -1.49 -13.82
C GLU A 127 6.66 -0.05 -13.96
N LYS A 128 5.75 0.91 -14.00
CA LYS A 128 6.11 2.34 -14.07
C LYS A 128 6.87 2.81 -12.83
N SER A 129 6.71 2.13 -11.71
CA SER A 129 7.44 2.42 -10.47
C SER A 129 8.69 1.55 -10.30
N GLY A 130 9.07 0.80 -11.31
CA GLY A 130 10.30 0.01 -11.31
C GLY A 130 10.15 -1.42 -10.83
N PHE A 131 8.92 -1.89 -10.63
CA PHE A 131 8.68 -3.29 -10.25
C PHE A 131 8.72 -4.19 -11.48
N VAL A 132 9.21 -5.41 -11.30
CA VAL A 132 9.33 -6.42 -12.35
C VAL A 132 8.68 -7.71 -11.84
N GLN A 133 7.90 -8.35 -12.68
CA GLN A 133 7.27 -9.63 -12.33
C GLN A 133 8.35 -10.69 -12.05
N CYS A 134 8.18 -11.40 -10.94
CA CYS A 134 9.14 -12.43 -10.53
C CYS A 134 8.48 -13.77 -10.21
N SER A 135 7.21 -13.94 -10.50
CA SER A 135 6.51 -15.21 -10.31
C SER A 135 5.55 -15.47 -11.47
N GLU A 136 5.11 -16.71 -11.58
CA GLU A 136 3.99 -17.04 -12.43
C GLU A 136 2.70 -16.53 -11.81
N GLU A 137 1.66 -16.40 -12.62
CA GLU A 137 0.34 -16.02 -12.11
C GLU A 137 -0.23 -17.11 -11.22
N TYR A 138 -0.86 -16.72 -10.14
CA TYR A 138 -1.54 -17.62 -9.21
C TYR A 138 -2.82 -16.97 -8.71
N LEU A 139 -3.70 -17.78 -8.16
CA LEU A 139 -4.96 -17.28 -7.61
C LEU A 139 -4.80 -16.98 -6.11
N ASP A 140 -5.22 -15.79 -5.73
CA ASP A 140 -5.30 -15.39 -4.33
C ASP A 140 -6.73 -14.89 -4.10
N ALA A 141 -7.46 -15.57 -3.21
CA ALA A 141 -8.89 -15.34 -3.00
C ALA A 141 -9.69 -15.39 -4.31
N GLY A 142 -9.28 -16.28 -5.22
CA GLY A 142 -9.94 -16.46 -6.52
C GLY A 142 -9.60 -15.40 -7.57
N VAL A 143 -8.69 -14.48 -7.28
CA VAL A 143 -8.30 -13.40 -8.19
C VAL A 143 -6.86 -13.62 -8.67
N PRO A 144 -6.61 -13.48 -10.00
CA PRO A 144 -5.24 -13.64 -10.52
C PRO A 144 -4.28 -12.61 -9.96
N HIS A 145 -3.17 -13.11 -9.44
CA HIS A 145 -2.10 -12.30 -8.84
C HIS A 145 -0.74 -12.71 -9.36
N ILE A 146 0.21 -11.79 -9.28
CA ILE A 146 1.64 -12.05 -9.53
C ILE A 146 2.45 -11.41 -8.41
N LYS A 147 3.64 -11.96 -8.16
CA LYS A 147 4.64 -11.28 -7.33
C LYS A 147 5.51 -10.42 -8.22
N MET A 148 5.85 -9.25 -7.72
CA MET A 148 6.75 -8.32 -8.40
C MET A 148 7.78 -7.82 -7.40
N ILE A 149 8.98 -7.53 -7.89
CA ILE A 149 10.05 -6.98 -7.05
C ILE A 149 10.60 -5.71 -7.67
N ARG A 150 11.11 -4.84 -6.80
CA ARG A 150 11.87 -3.66 -7.21
C ARG A 150 13.17 -3.66 -6.45
N LYS A 151 14.27 -3.56 -7.17
CA LYS A 151 15.60 -3.45 -6.57
C LYS A 151 16.01 -1.99 -6.51
N ARG A 152 16.63 -1.63 -5.38
CA ARG A 152 17.15 -0.28 -5.19
C ARG A 152 18.24 0.01 -6.23
N LYS A 153 18.18 1.21 -6.78
CA LYS A 153 19.18 1.66 -7.78
C LYS A 153 20.44 2.16 -7.11
#